data_dcc7c82e2ef6dd90a764379f530ab9ee
#
_entry.id   dcc7c82e2ef6dd90a764379f530ab9ee
#
_cell.length_a   1.000
_cell.length_b   1.000
_cell.length_c   1.000
_cell.angle_alpha   90.00
_cell.angle_beta   90.00
_cell.angle_gamma   90.00
#
_symmetry.space_group_name_H-M   'P 1'
#
loop_
_entity.id
_entity.type
_entity.pdbx_description
1 polymer ?
#
loop_
_entity_poly.entity_id
_entity_poly.type
_entity_poly.pdbx_seq_one_letter_code
_entity_poly.pdbx_strand_id
1 'polypeptide(L)'
;MIPWRLIWVDWRRLWPGVLVVVLLIATATALSISVSLQERALRMGSAKAADRFDLVIGAPGSETQLVLSSVFLQPSALTLIPAQVLTDLEKNPLVAWAAPVAFGDFYQGMPIVGTTPPLVTDNGKRQLTAGRVFNDGFEAVVGARTGLTVGSTFSPIHGQVGTEGAHAHDDVTYTVVGVLPADGSAWDKAILVPVNAVWRVHGIHPPHGADDDHDHNEHADHDHGAHEHEGEHDHESEHDGHAHDETAHADEHHNDAHPAESDDHHAAAAQPVTAPHDDEHGEAEAHGHAHQASLPAIVVKPKTIAGAYQLRSLYRSNTTLAVFPGEVLVKLYSMLGDIRELLTYISLGTQGLVGIAVAMVAVIHLRQRQKQIGALRAFGAPRYGIFTLIWSGLMSLVSVGVLLGVGLGYVAARGIAVVMSEKSGFVLPVTLEWEDIHFVLLLLLVAAVVLTIPAMLSYRQSPATALRGE
;
A
#
# COMPACT_ATOMS: atom_id res chain seq x y z
N MET A 1 51.88 -14.80 -7.85
CA MET A 1 51.66 -13.32 -7.86
C MET A 1 50.68 -13.02 -8.98
N ILE A 2 49.55 -12.40 -8.69
CA ILE A 2 48.57 -11.98 -9.72
C ILE A 2 49.11 -10.79 -10.50
N PRO A 3 49.19 -10.85 -11.84
CA PRO A 3 49.82 -9.80 -12.63
C PRO A 3 48.86 -8.62 -12.90
N TRP A 4 48.48 -7.89 -11.85
CA TRP A 4 47.53 -6.76 -11.90
C TRP A 4 47.86 -5.71 -12.96
N ARG A 5 49.15 -5.47 -13.23
CA ARG A 5 49.58 -4.52 -14.27
C ARG A 5 49.13 -4.95 -15.68
N LEU A 6 49.18 -6.27 -15.97
CA LEU A 6 48.75 -6.80 -17.26
C LEU A 6 47.22 -6.74 -17.40
N ILE A 7 46.48 -7.06 -16.34
CA ILE A 7 45.01 -6.95 -16.34
C ILE A 7 44.59 -5.49 -16.60
N TRP A 8 45.23 -4.53 -15.93
CA TRP A 8 44.93 -3.09 -16.12
C TRP A 8 45.20 -2.59 -17.55
N VAL A 9 46.31 -3.00 -18.16
CA VAL A 9 46.65 -2.65 -19.57
C VAL A 9 45.62 -3.23 -20.52
N ASP A 10 45.17 -4.46 -20.26
CA ASP A 10 44.14 -5.13 -21.03
C ASP A 10 42.78 -4.44 -20.95
N TRP A 11 42.37 -4.02 -19.77
CA TRP A 11 41.16 -3.25 -19.57
C TRP A 11 41.16 -1.92 -20.31
N ARG A 12 42.31 -1.20 -20.29
CA ARG A 12 42.44 0.05 -21.04
C ARG A 12 42.40 -0.16 -22.55
N ARG A 13 42.95 -1.24 -23.05
CA ARG A 13 42.97 -1.54 -24.50
C ARG A 13 41.60 -1.98 -25.02
N LEU A 14 40.81 -2.68 -24.22
CA LEU A 14 39.50 -3.24 -24.58
C LEU A 14 38.35 -2.59 -23.81
N TRP A 15 38.56 -1.34 -23.39
CA TRP A 15 37.62 -0.64 -22.51
C TRP A 15 36.15 -0.68 -22.96
N PRO A 16 35.77 -0.60 -24.28
CA PRO A 16 34.34 -0.66 -24.64
C PRO A 16 33.74 -2.03 -24.35
N GLY A 17 34.46 -3.11 -24.64
CA GLY A 17 33.99 -4.47 -24.33
C GLY A 17 33.92 -4.75 -22.83
N VAL A 18 34.93 -4.28 -22.08
CA VAL A 18 34.95 -4.36 -20.60
C VAL A 18 33.76 -3.59 -20.01
N LEU A 19 33.48 -2.39 -20.49
CA LEU A 19 32.36 -1.58 -20.03
C LEU A 19 31.02 -2.28 -20.24
N VAL A 20 30.78 -2.83 -21.45
CA VAL A 20 29.53 -3.53 -21.76
C VAL A 20 29.32 -4.73 -20.83
N VAL A 21 30.37 -5.54 -20.62
CA VAL A 21 30.28 -6.72 -19.75
C VAL A 21 30.05 -6.32 -18.29
N VAL A 22 30.79 -5.33 -17.79
CA VAL A 22 30.61 -4.82 -16.43
C VAL A 22 29.21 -4.26 -16.26
N LEU A 23 28.69 -3.50 -17.24
CA LEU A 23 27.35 -2.91 -17.17
C LEU A 23 26.26 -4.00 -17.19
N LEU A 24 26.41 -5.04 -18.01
CA LEU A 24 25.47 -6.17 -18.03
C LEU A 24 25.40 -6.90 -16.68
N ILE A 25 26.57 -7.17 -16.08
CA ILE A 25 26.64 -7.80 -14.77
C ILE A 25 26.06 -6.87 -13.70
N ALA A 26 26.43 -5.60 -13.76
CA ALA A 26 25.96 -4.59 -12.81
C ALA A 26 24.45 -4.41 -12.86
N THR A 27 23.84 -4.32 -14.03
CA THR A 27 22.38 -4.17 -14.16
C THR A 27 21.63 -5.40 -13.69
N ALA A 28 22.09 -6.61 -14.01
CA ALA A 28 21.46 -7.86 -13.52
C ALA A 28 21.56 -7.98 -11.99
N THR A 29 22.72 -7.68 -11.41
CA THR A 29 22.92 -7.69 -9.96
C THR A 29 22.12 -6.58 -9.28
N ALA A 30 22.07 -5.36 -9.87
CA ALA A 30 21.29 -4.25 -9.35
C ALA A 30 19.80 -4.56 -9.29
N LEU A 31 19.26 -5.21 -10.34
CA LEU A 31 17.85 -5.62 -10.36
C LEU A 31 17.55 -6.60 -9.22
N SER A 32 18.36 -7.64 -9.04
CA SER A 32 18.17 -8.64 -7.98
C SER A 32 18.24 -8.02 -6.59
N ILE A 33 19.24 -7.19 -6.32
CA ILE A 33 19.41 -6.51 -5.02
C ILE A 33 18.26 -5.52 -4.79
N SER A 34 17.87 -4.75 -5.80
CA SER A 34 16.78 -3.77 -5.67
C SER A 34 15.46 -4.44 -5.33
N VAL A 35 15.10 -5.55 -5.98
CA VAL A 35 13.87 -6.31 -5.71
C VAL A 35 13.89 -6.86 -4.28
N SER A 36 15.00 -7.47 -3.85
CA SER A 36 15.12 -8.03 -2.49
C SER A 36 15.00 -6.95 -1.41
N LEU A 37 15.65 -5.80 -1.62
CA LEU A 37 15.60 -4.68 -0.68
C LEU A 37 14.19 -4.05 -0.61
N GLN A 38 13.48 -3.93 -1.74
CA GLN A 38 12.13 -3.38 -1.79
C GLN A 38 11.13 -4.29 -1.06
N GLU A 39 11.19 -5.58 -1.28
CA GLU A 39 10.32 -6.54 -0.59
C GLU A 39 10.53 -6.47 0.93
N ARG A 40 11.78 -6.47 1.37
CA ARG A 40 12.13 -6.36 2.80
C ARG A 40 11.66 -5.03 3.39
N ALA A 41 11.92 -3.91 2.70
CA ALA A 41 11.52 -2.58 3.13
C ALA A 41 9.99 -2.47 3.28
N LEU A 42 9.22 -3.03 2.34
CA LEU A 42 7.76 -3.05 2.39
C LEU A 42 7.27 -3.87 3.59
N ARG A 43 7.79 -5.07 3.78
CA ARG A 43 7.42 -5.97 4.88
C ARG A 43 7.73 -5.36 6.25
N MET A 44 8.95 -4.84 6.43
CA MET A 44 9.34 -4.22 7.70
C MET A 44 8.62 -2.90 7.96
N GLY A 45 8.47 -2.06 6.93
CA GLY A 45 7.80 -0.76 7.05
C GLY A 45 6.33 -0.91 7.44
N SER A 46 5.60 -1.80 6.78
CA SER A 46 4.19 -2.02 7.09
C SER A 46 3.98 -2.75 8.42
N ALA A 47 4.82 -3.73 8.77
CA ALA A 47 4.76 -4.38 10.08
C ALA A 47 4.95 -3.34 11.20
N LYS A 48 5.96 -2.48 11.08
CA LYS A 48 6.19 -1.38 12.03
C LYS A 48 5.04 -0.39 12.10
N ALA A 49 4.44 -0.04 10.96
CA ALA A 49 3.29 0.88 10.92
C ALA A 49 2.04 0.29 11.60
N ALA A 50 1.87 -1.04 11.55
CA ALA A 50 0.75 -1.75 12.18
C ALA A 50 0.97 -2.13 13.65
N ASP A 51 2.21 -2.11 14.15
CA ASP A 51 2.59 -2.63 15.48
C ASP A 51 1.87 -1.98 16.66
N ARG A 52 1.42 -0.72 16.48
CA ARG A 52 0.66 0.01 17.50
C ARG A 52 -0.82 -0.40 17.61
N PHE A 53 -1.34 -1.15 16.62
CA PHE A 53 -2.75 -1.52 16.52
C PHE A 53 -2.95 -3.00 16.82
N ASP A 54 -3.42 -3.32 18.03
CA ASP A 54 -3.61 -4.71 18.43
C ASP A 54 -4.85 -5.33 17.81
N LEU A 55 -5.99 -4.65 17.88
CA LEU A 55 -7.27 -5.13 17.38
C LEU A 55 -8.03 -3.97 16.71
N VAL A 56 -8.64 -4.24 15.57
CA VAL A 56 -9.50 -3.31 14.85
C VAL A 56 -10.87 -3.96 14.66
N ILE A 57 -11.94 -3.20 14.93
CA ILE A 57 -13.31 -3.63 14.77
C ILE A 57 -13.99 -2.70 13.77
N GLY A 58 -14.71 -3.27 12.80
CA GLY A 58 -15.50 -2.59 11.79
C GLY A 58 -16.70 -3.41 11.39
N ALA A 59 -17.38 -3.01 10.32
CA ALA A 59 -18.49 -3.78 9.75
C ALA A 59 -17.98 -5.07 9.08
N PRO A 60 -18.86 -6.09 8.95
CA PRO A 60 -18.53 -7.29 8.18
C PRO A 60 -18.16 -6.96 6.74
N GLY A 61 -17.13 -7.62 6.23
CA GLY A 61 -16.62 -7.39 4.87
C GLY A 61 -15.17 -7.82 4.71
N SER A 62 -14.39 -7.04 3.98
CA SER A 62 -12.99 -7.34 3.71
C SER A 62 -12.09 -6.97 4.90
N GLU A 63 -11.45 -7.98 5.51
CA GLU A 63 -10.43 -7.78 6.56
C GLU A 63 -9.30 -6.86 6.08
N THR A 64 -8.85 -7.05 4.83
CA THR A 64 -7.78 -6.26 4.24
C THR A 64 -8.18 -4.80 4.05
N GLN A 65 -9.39 -4.54 3.53
CA GLN A 65 -9.89 -3.18 3.36
C GLN A 65 -10.03 -2.45 4.70
N LEU A 66 -10.57 -3.12 5.72
CA LEU A 66 -10.69 -2.57 7.06
C LEU A 66 -9.32 -2.15 7.62
N VAL A 67 -8.29 -3.01 7.49
CA VAL A 67 -6.94 -2.69 7.97
C VAL A 67 -6.29 -1.59 7.13
N LEU A 68 -6.39 -1.64 5.80
CA LEU A 68 -5.81 -0.62 4.93
C LEU A 68 -6.40 0.78 5.21
N SER A 69 -7.70 0.87 5.45
CA SER A 69 -8.35 2.16 5.74
C SER A 69 -8.09 2.64 7.16
N SER A 70 -8.17 1.76 8.18
CA SER A 70 -8.06 2.19 9.58
C SER A 70 -6.64 2.31 10.10
N VAL A 71 -5.70 1.49 9.61
CA VAL A 71 -4.29 1.47 10.07
C VAL A 71 -3.40 2.28 9.14
N PHE A 72 -3.58 2.13 7.83
CA PHE A 72 -2.76 2.79 6.81
C PHE A 72 -3.41 4.04 6.21
N LEU A 73 -4.62 4.40 6.66
CA LEU A 73 -5.38 5.57 6.25
C LEU A 73 -5.54 5.67 4.72
N GLN A 74 -5.65 4.51 4.05
CA GLN A 74 -5.95 4.47 2.62
C GLN A 74 -7.41 4.80 2.39
N PRO A 75 -7.74 5.78 1.54
CA PRO A 75 -9.12 6.17 1.27
C PRO A 75 -9.92 4.98 0.72
N SER A 76 -10.98 4.61 1.41
CA SER A 76 -11.89 3.54 0.99
C SER A 76 -13.23 3.72 1.69
N ALA A 77 -14.33 3.51 0.97
CA ALA A 77 -15.65 3.49 1.58
C ALA A 77 -15.80 2.23 2.43
N LEU A 78 -15.94 2.40 3.74
CA LEU A 78 -16.26 1.33 4.69
C LEU A 78 -17.72 1.41 5.07
N THR A 79 -18.37 0.25 5.20
CA THR A 79 -19.68 0.16 5.85
C THR A 79 -19.52 0.60 7.31
N LEU A 80 -20.48 1.37 7.80
CA LEU A 80 -20.42 1.92 9.14
C LEU A 80 -21.03 0.93 10.16
N ILE A 81 -20.50 0.97 11.38
CA ILE A 81 -21.06 0.27 12.56
C ILE A 81 -21.67 1.29 13.53
N PRO A 82 -22.70 0.91 14.30
CA PRO A 82 -23.29 1.80 15.31
C PRO A 82 -22.25 2.26 16.34
N ALA A 83 -22.29 3.54 16.73
CA ALA A 83 -21.41 4.07 17.76
C ALA A 83 -21.59 3.41 19.13
N GLN A 84 -22.75 2.76 19.36
CA GLN A 84 -23.00 1.97 20.57
C GLN A 84 -21.92 0.89 20.80
N VAL A 85 -21.37 0.32 19.73
CA VAL A 85 -20.28 -0.68 19.82
C VAL A 85 -19.06 -0.10 20.54
N LEU A 86 -18.73 1.20 20.33
CA LEU A 86 -17.67 1.86 21.06
C LEU A 86 -17.97 1.95 22.56
N THR A 87 -19.18 2.37 22.92
CA THR A 87 -19.62 2.47 24.31
C THR A 87 -19.57 1.10 25.01
N ASP A 88 -19.97 0.04 24.34
CA ASP A 88 -19.91 -1.32 24.87
C ASP A 88 -18.46 -1.81 25.07
N LEU A 89 -17.56 -1.44 24.16
CA LEU A 89 -16.13 -1.74 24.27
C LEU A 89 -15.48 -0.99 25.44
N GLU A 90 -15.82 0.27 25.65
CA GLU A 90 -15.29 1.07 26.77
C GLU A 90 -15.69 0.50 28.14
N LYS A 91 -16.88 -0.09 28.24
CA LYS A 91 -17.38 -0.76 29.46
C LYS A 91 -16.83 -2.18 29.62
N ASN A 92 -16.20 -2.77 28.60
CA ASN A 92 -15.76 -4.15 28.63
C ASN A 92 -14.51 -4.34 29.48
N PRO A 93 -14.51 -5.23 30.49
CA PRO A 93 -13.37 -5.41 31.41
C PRO A 93 -12.08 -5.92 30.74
N LEU A 94 -12.16 -6.50 29.53
CA LEU A 94 -11.02 -6.99 28.75
C LEU A 94 -10.31 -5.88 28.00
N VAL A 95 -10.93 -4.70 27.86
CA VAL A 95 -10.43 -3.55 27.10
C VAL A 95 -9.65 -2.62 28.03
N ALA A 96 -8.46 -2.25 27.61
CA ALA A 96 -7.67 -1.19 28.25
C ALA A 96 -8.14 0.20 27.80
N TRP A 97 -8.35 0.36 26.52
CA TRP A 97 -9.00 1.51 25.90
C TRP A 97 -9.51 1.13 24.49
N ALA A 98 -10.53 1.85 24.05
CA ALA A 98 -11.04 1.81 22.69
C ALA A 98 -11.12 3.24 22.14
N ALA A 99 -10.95 3.40 20.83
CA ALA A 99 -11.05 4.71 20.19
C ALA A 99 -11.59 4.58 18.77
N PRO A 100 -12.48 5.48 18.33
CA PRO A 100 -13.01 5.50 16.99
C PRO A 100 -11.94 5.95 16.00
N VAL A 101 -12.10 5.53 14.75
CA VAL A 101 -11.38 6.03 13.57
C VAL A 101 -12.43 6.44 12.57
N ALA A 102 -12.83 7.70 12.60
CA ALA A 102 -13.79 8.30 11.69
C ALA A 102 -13.03 9.14 10.67
N PHE A 103 -13.20 8.89 9.40
CA PHE A 103 -12.51 9.59 8.31
C PHE A 103 -13.50 9.88 7.16
N GLY A 104 -13.16 10.84 6.33
CA GLY A 104 -13.98 11.32 5.20
C GLY A 104 -13.48 12.65 4.68
N ASP A 105 -12.87 13.44 5.56
CA ASP A 105 -12.36 14.77 5.23
C ASP A 105 -10.86 14.79 5.06
N PHE A 106 -10.38 15.78 4.33
CA PHE A 106 -8.97 15.98 4.01
C PHE A 106 -8.58 17.45 4.15
N TYR A 107 -7.31 17.68 4.37
CA TYR A 107 -6.69 18.98 4.21
C TYR A 107 -5.41 18.85 3.39
N GLN A 108 -5.35 19.42 2.19
CA GLN A 108 -4.23 19.32 1.25
C GLN A 108 -3.77 17.87 0.99
N GLY A 109 -4.72 16.94 0.88
CA GLY A 109 -4.46 15.52 0.68
C GLY A 109 -4.05 14.75 1.95
N MET A 110 -3.99 15.42 3.10
CA MET A 110 -3.77 14.79 4.40
C MET A 110 -5.11 14.36 5.00
N PRO A 111 -5.28 13.12 5.45
CA PRO A 111 -6.53 12.64 6.01
C PRO A 111 -6.80 13.30 7.39
N ILE A 112 -8.04 13.72 7.58
CA ILE A 112 -8.54 14.16 8.89
C ILE A 112 -9.23 12.96 9.53
N VAL A 113 -8.81 12.62 10.74
CA VAL A 113 -9.29 11.44 11.47
C VAL A 113 -9.94 11.88 12.78
N GLY A 114 -11.26 11.69 12.87
CA GLY A 114 -12.01 11.85 14.10
C GLY A 114 -11.71 10.71 15.07
N THR A 115 -11.25 11.04 16.27
CA THR A 115 -10.89 10.05 17.28
C THR A 115 -11.02 10.61 18.71
N THR A 116 -10.52 9.85 19.69
CA THR A 116 -10.51 10.22 21.10
C THR A 116 -9.07 10.28 21.66
N PRO A 117 -8.82 11.00 22.76
CA PRO A 117 -7.50 11.15 23.37
C PRO A 117 -6.70 9.87 23.61
N PRO A 118 -7.32 8.72 23.97
CA PRO A 118 -6.59 7.45 24.13
C PRO A 118 -5.81 7.01 22.89
N LEU A 119 -6.32 7.22 21.68
CA LEU A 119 -5.58 6.88 20.45
C LEU A 119 -4.39 7.83 20.23
N VAL A 120 -4.56 9.11 20.54
CA VAL A 120 -3.53 10.14 20.36
C VAL A 120 -2.31 9.84 21.21
N THR A 121 -2.54 9.52 22.50
CA THR A 121 -1.50 9.38 23.52
C THR A 121 -1.16 7.93 23.91
N ASP A 122 -1.77 6.94 23.27
CA ASP A 122 -1.74 5.53 23.76
C ASP A 122 -2.10 5.47 25.25
N ASN A 123 -3.21 6.11 25.59
CA ASN A 123 -3.71 6.24 26.95
C ASN A 123 -2.64 6.82 27.91
N GLY A 124 -1.95 7.87 27.49
CA GLY A 124 -0.95 8.61 28.28
C GLY A 124 0.48 8.08 28.19
N LYS A 125 0.73 6.99 27.46
CA LYS A 125 2.08 6.44 27.29
C LYS A 125 2.90 7.21 26.24
N ARG A 126 2.25 7.83 25.26
CA ARG A 126 2.89 8.61 24.21
C ARG A 126 2.83 10.09 24.55
N GLN A 127 3.97 10.75 24.58
CA GLN A 127 4.07 12.19 24.75
C GLN A 127 4.06 12.89 23.40
N LEU A 128 3.44 14.07 23.34
CA LEU A 128 3.51 14.94 22.18
C LEU A 128 4.87 15.62 22.10
N THR A 129 5.30 15.94 20.88
CA THR A 129 6.53 16.71 20.64
C THR A 129 6.33 18.18 21.03
N ALA A 130 5.12 18.72 20.83
CA ALA A 130 4.77 20.09 21.18
C ALA A 130 3.26 20.20 21.50
N GLY A 131 2.89 21.15 22.32
CA GLY A 131 1.51 21.46 22.63
C GLY A 131 0.84 20.48 23.59
N ARG A 132 -0.46 20.29 23.42
CA ARG A 132 -1.33 19.42 24.23
C ARG A 132 -2.27 18.58 23.35
N VAL A 133 -2.94 17.62 23.95
CA VAL A 133 -4.05 16.90 23.32
C VAL A 133 -5.23 17.84 23.16
N PHE A 134 -6.04 17.62 22.14
CA PHE A 134 -7.28 18.36 21.92
C PHE A 134 -8.29 18.07 23.05
N ASN A 135 -9.12 19.07 23.33
CA ASN A 135 -10.35 18.94 24.07
C ASN A 135 -11.52 18.86 23.08
N ASP A 136 -12.76 18.94 23.57
CA ASP A 136 -13.92 19.11 22.69
C ASP A 136 -13.84 20.43 21.91
N GLY A 137 -14.41 20.43 20.70
CA GLY A 137 -14.40 21.57 19.81
C GLY A 137 -13.60 21.32 18.52
N PHE A 138 -13.24 22.39 17.83
CA PHE A 138 -12.50 22.36 16.59
C PHE A 138 -10.98 22.48 16.82
N GLU A 139 -10.46 21.65 17.70
CA GLU A 139 -9.03 21.53 17.96
C GLU A 139 -8.44 20.31 17.23
N ALA A 140 -7.18 20.40 16.86
CA ALA A 140 -6.49 19.33 16.16
C ALA A 140 -5.12 19.01 16.77
N VAL A 141 -4.76 17.72 16.75
CA VAL A 141 -3.39 17.25 16.96
C VAL A 141 -2.89 16.68 15.64
N VAL A 142 -1.72 17.13 15.20
CA VAL A 142 -1.21 16.78 13.88
C VAL A 142 -0.01 15.82 13.95
N GLY A 143 0.13 14.97 12.95
CA GLY A 143 1.30 14.12 12.76
C GLY A 143 2.55 14.93 12.44
N ALA A 144 3.72 14.40 12.73
CA ALA A 144 5.01 15.09 12.62
C ALA A 144 5.38 15.54 11.18
N ARG A 145 4.74 14.96 10.16
CA ARG A 145 5.06 15.20 8.73
C ARG A 145 3.98 16.00 8.00
N THR A 146 3.04 16.59 8.71
CA THR A 146 1.98 17.44 8.13
C THR A 146 2.49 18.82 7.71
N GLY A 147 3.61 19.29 8.28
CA GLY A 147 4.10 20.65 8.10
C GLY A 147 3.33 21.72 8.90
N LEU A 148 2.28 21.33 9.63
CA LEU A 148 1.52 22.23 10.50
C LEU A 148 2.18 22.34 11.88
N THR A 149 2.05 23.51 12.51
CA THR A 149 2.60 23.78 13.83
C THR A 149 1.49 24.20 14.80
N VAL A 150 1.75 24.14 16.10
CA VAL A 150 0.80 24.63 17.11
C VAL A 150 0.42 26.07 16.81
N GLY A 151 -0.88 26.38 16.78
CA GLY A 151 -1.46 27.66 16.41
C GLY A 151 -1.82 27.79 14.92
N SER A 152 -1.44 26.87 14.05
CA SER A 152 -1.92 26.84 12.65
C SER A 152 -3.42 26.58 12.61
N THR A 153 -4.11 27.17 11.63
CA THR A 153 -5.55 26.95 11.39
C THR A 153 -5.77 26.38 9.99
N PHE A 154 -6.82 25.58 9.82
CA PHE A 154 -7.20 25.00 8.53
C PHE A 154 -8.69 24.66 8.48
N SER A 155 -9.26 24.63 7.27
CA SER A 155 -10.64 24.19 7.02
C SER A 155 -10.65 22.83 6.31
N PRO A 156 -11.54 21.89 6.70
CA PRO A 156 -11.63 20.57 6.09
C PRO A 156 -12.30 20.65 4.72
N ILE A 157 -11.95 19.68 3.85
CA ILE A 157 -12.58 19.46 2.55
C ILE A 157 -13.15 18.05 2.58
N HIS A 158 -14.44 17.90 2.31
CA HIS A 158 -15.06 16.58 2.18
C HIS A 158 -14.60 15.91 0.88
N GLY A 159 -14.16 14.65 0.96
CA GLY A 159 -13.59 13.92 -0.17
C GLY A 159 -12.18 14.38 -0.55
N GLN A 160 -11.59 13.75 -1.55
CA GLN A 160 -10.27 14.12 -2.06
C GLN A 160 -10.38 15.28 -3.05
N VAL A 161 -9.46 16.23 -2.97
CA VAL A 161 -9.39 17.36 -3.92
C VAL A 161 -9.29 16.85 -5.35
N GLY A 162 -10.25 17.27 -6.20
CA GLY A 162 -10.32 16.86 -7.62
C GLY A 162 -11.16 15.62 -7.89
N THR A 163 -11.81 15.02 -6.89
CA THR A 163 -12.84 13.99 -7.08
C THR A 163 -14.24 14.62 -7.16
N GLU A 164 -15.13 13.96 -7.89
CA GLU A 164 -16.54 14.36 -8.00
C GLU A 164 -17.20 14.33 -6.61
N GLY A 165 -17.86 15.42 -6.21
CA GLY A 165 -18.48 15.58 -4.89
C GLY A 165 -17.57 16.20 -3.80
N ALA A 166 -16.31 16.56 -4.09
CA ALA A 166 -15.46 17.26 -3.13
C ALA A 166 -15.99 18.70 -2.91
N HIS A 167 -16.30 19.05 -1.65
CA HIS A 167 -16.71 20.38 -1.25
C HIS A 167 -16.03 20.83 0.05
N ALA A 168 -15.74 22.11 0.15
CA ALA A 168 -15.11 22.69 1.34
C ALA A 168 -16.17 22.98 2.41
N HIS A 169 -15.83 22.73 3.67
CA HIS A 169 -16.59 23.17 4.83
C HIS A 169 -16.03 24.53 5.29
N ASP A 170 -16.37 25.61 4.56
CA ASP A 170 -15.84 26.95 4.82
C ASP A 170 -16.29 27.53 6.18
N ASP A 171 -17.36 26.99 6.75
CA ASP A 171 -17.90 27.39 8.06
C ASP A 171 -17.12 26.79 9.24
N VAL A 172 -16.20 25.85 9.01
CA VAL A 172 -15.47 25.15 10.05
C VAL A 172 -13.97 25.40 9.92
N THR A 173 -13.38 25.85 11.02
CA THR A 173 -11.93 26.06 11.11
C THR A 173 -11.38 25.32 12.33
N TYR A 174 -10.44 24.40 12.08
CA TYR A 174 -9.69 23.72 13.14
C TYR A 174 -8.45 24.51 13.53
N THR A 175 -8.10 24.46 14.82
CA THR A 175 -6.86 25.05 15.36
C THR A 175 -5.94 23.91 15.83
N VAL A 176 -4.69 23.89 15.36
CA VAL A 176 -3.68 22.92 15.81
C VAL A 176 -3.23 23.26 17.23
N VAL A 177 -3.43 22.33 18.16
CA VAL A 177 -3.06 22.47 19.57
C VAL A 177 -1.92 21.56 20.00
N GLY A 178 -1.55 20.57 19.19
CA GLY A 178 -0.46 19.65 19.49
C GLY A 178 0.13 18.98 18.27
N VAL A 179 1.36 18.48 18.42
CA VAL A 179 2.12 17.77 17.37
C VAL A 179 2.61 16.43 17.91
N LEU A 180 2.34 15.33 17.19
CA LEU A 180 2.82 14.00 17.53
C LEU A 180 4.30 13.81 17.18
N PRO A 181 5.02 12.93 17.89
CA PRO A 181 6.34 12.47 17.44
C PRO A 181 6.21 11.61 16.19
N ALA A 182 7.23 11.68 15.30
CA ALA A 182 7.30 10.83 14.11
C ALA A 182 7.48 9.36 14.52
N ASP A 183 6.65 8.48 13.97
CA ASP A 183 6.75 7.03 14.17
C ASP A 183 6.99 6.25 12.86
N GLY A 184 6.95 6.94 11.71
CA GLY A 184 7.16 6.37 10.39
C GLY A 184 5.93 5.66 9.83
N SER A 185 4.75 5.84 10.45
CA SER A 185 3.47 5.32 9.96
C SER A 185 2.73 6.35 9.10
N ALA A 186 1.60 5.94 8.50
CA ALA A 186 0.71 6.85 7.77
C ALA A 186 0.17 7.98 8.65
N TRP A 187 0.12 7.78 9.96
CA TRP A 187 -0.34 8.74 10.94
C TRP A 187 0.58 9.95 11.12
N ASP A 188 1.83 9.87 10.65
CA ASP A 188 2.72 11.04 10.59
C ASP A 188 2.19 12.14 9.68
N LYS A 189 1.33 11.81 8.71
CA LYS A 189 0.68 12.77 7.80
C LYS A 189 -0.81 12.99 8.12
N ALA A 190 -1.32 12.41 9.19
CA ALA A 190 -2.72 12.55 9.59
C ALA A 190 -2.95 13.75 10.48
N ILE A 191 -4.17 14.27 10.43
CA ILE A 191 -4.69 15.32 11.31
C ILE A 191 -5.75 14.66 12.18
N LEU A 192 -5.53 14.64 13.50
CA LEU A 192 -6.43 14.03 14.47
C LEU A 192 -7.29 15.10 15.12
N VAL A 193 -8.59 14.88 15.09
CA VAL A 193 -9.60 15.78 15.66
C VAL A 193 -10.55 15.03 16.58
N PRO A 194 -11.28 15.69 17.49
CA PRO A 194 -12.32 15.03 18.25
C PRO A 194 -13.37 14.40 17.33
N VAL A 195 -13.78 13.15 17.59
CA VAL A 195 -14.82 12.49 16.79
C VAL A 195 -16.14 13.26 16.80
N ASN A 196 -16.48 13.91 17.93
CA ASN A 196 -17.65 14.76 18.04
C ASN A 196 -17.61 15.97 17.10
N ALA A 197 -16.41 16.48 16.78
CA ALA A 197 -16.27 17.56 15.80
C ALA A 197 -16.59 17.06 14.39
N VAL A 198 -16.12 15.86 14.03
CA VAL A 198 -16.47 15.24 12.74
C VAL A 198 -17.97 15.02 12.63
N TRP A 199 -18.61 14.46 13.65
CA TRP A 199 -20.07 14.28 13.65
C TRP A 199 -20.82 15.59 13.50
N ARG A 200 -20.40 16.67 14.18
CA ARG A 200 -21.02 18.01 14.05
C ARG A 200 -20.89 18.59 12.63
N VAL A 201 -19.72 18.42 11.99
CA VAL A 201 -19.49 18.87 10.61
C VAL A 201 -20.45 18.15 9.64
N HIS A 202 -20.76 16.89 9.89
CA HIS A 202 -21.65 16.07 9.05
C HIS A 202 -23.11 16.03 9.55
N GLY A 203 -23.50 16.86 10.52
CA GLY A 203 -24.88 16.92 11.03
C GLY A 203 -25.33 15.65 11.77
N ILE A 204 -24.38 14.84 12.24
CA ILE A 204 -24.66 13.60 12.98
C ILE A 204 -24.70 13.91 14.48
N HIS A 205 -25.80 13.55 15.15
CA HIS A 205 -25.90 13.74 16.59
C HIS A 205 -25.19 12.60 17.34
N PRO A 206 -24.35 12.93 18.34
CA PRO A 206 -23.72 11.90 19.18
C PRO A 206 -24.79 11.09 19.92
N PRO A 207 -24.52 9.82 20.28
CA PRO A 207 -25.44 9.05 21.10
C PRO A 207 -25.60 9.77 22.46
N HIS A 208 -26.82 10.11 22.83
CA HIS A 208 -27.11 10.75 24.10
C HIS A 208 -26.67 9.82 25.25
N GLY A 209 -25.72 10.28 26.06
CA GLY A 209 -25.46 9.71 27.37
C GLY A 209 -26.70 10.02 28.29
N ALA A 210 -27.03 9.09 29.15
CA ALA A 210 -28.26 9.07 29.94
C ALA A 210 -28.32 10.19 31.05
N ASP A 211 -27.60 11.30 30.90
CA ASP A 211 -27.48 12.34 31.95
C ASP A 211 -27.84 13.76 31.50
N ASP A 212 -28.44 13.96 30.33
CA ASP A 212 -28.96 15.26 29.92
C ASP A 212 -30.50 15.27 29.92
N ASP A 213 -31.11 15.10 31.08
CA ASP A 213 -32.46 15.58 31.37
C ASP A 213 -32.45 17.10 31.44
N HIS A 214 -32.25 17.78 30.31
CA HIS A 214 -32.58 19.20 30.23
C HIS A 214 -34.08 19.37 29.95
N ASP A 215 -34.76 19.70 31.02
CA ASP A 215 -36.07 20.31 31.16
C ASP A 215 -36.40 21.23 29.97
N HIS A 216 -37.11 20.73 28.97
CA HIS A 216 -37.80 21.52 27.95
C HIS A 216 -39.25 21.75 28.38
N ASN A 217 -39.39 22.51 29.47
CA ASN A 217 -40.70 23.01 29.90
C ASN A 217 -40.59 24.52 30.02
N GLU A 218 -40.71 25.23 28.92
CA GLU A 218 -41.15 26.64 28.85
C GLU A 218 -41.34 27.04 27.38
N HIS A 219 -42.50 26.74 26.79
CA HIS A 219 -43.14 27.60 25.84
C HIS A 219 -44.61 27.73 26.23
N ALA A 220 -44.83 28.75 27.07
CA ALA A 220 -46.13 29.29 27.37
C ALA A 220 -46.70 29.97 26.12
N ASP A 221 -47.93 29.66 25.87
CA ASP A 221 -49.00 30.48 25.34
C ASP A 221 -48.64 31.63 24.37
N HIS A 222 -48.82 31.39 23.08
CA HIS A 222 -49.23 32.41 22.13
C HIS A 222 -50.62 32.14 21.62
N ASP A 223 -51.57 32.88 22.25
CA ASP A 223 -52.94 33.14 21.84
C ASP A 223 -52.95 33.65 20.36
N HIS A 224 -53.52 32.89 19.46
CA HIS A 224 -53.91 33.36 18.13
C HIS A 224 -55.41 33.44 18.01
N GLY A 225 -55.89 34.67 18.11
CA GLY A 225 -57.23 35.07 17.90
C GLY A 225 -57.84 34.54 16.61
N ALA A 226 -59.09 34.13 16.76
CA ALA A 226 -59.99 33.71 15.69
C ALA A 226 -60.19 34.80 14.65
N HIS A 227 -59.98 34.47 13.39
CA HIS A 227 -60.56 35.16 12.24
C HIS A 227 -61.52 34.20 11.54
N GLU A 228 -62.78 34.47 11.74
CA GLU A 228 -63.92 33.96 10.93
C GLU A 228 -63.82 34.60 9.53
N HIS A 229 -63.85 33.78 8.49
CA HIS A 229 -64.26 34.19 7.14
C HIS A 229 -65.20 33.11 6.61
N GLU A 230 -66.46 33.52 6.61
CA GLU A 230 -67.53 32.91 5.81
C GLU A 230 -67.29 33.24 4.34
N GLY A 231 -67.49 32.27 3.47
CA GLY A 231 -67.44 32.44 2.02
C GLY A 231 -67.86 31.15 1.31
N GLU A 232 -69.17 31.00 1.19
CA GLU A 232 -69.84 30.01 0.33
C GLU A 232 -69.40 30.17 -1.12
N HIS A 233 -69.10 29.13 -1.81
CA HIS A 233 -69.29 28.95 -3.24
C HIS A 233 -69.53 27.50 -3.57
N ASP A 234 -70.82 27.21 -3.84
CA ASP A 234 -71.30 26.07 -4.58
C ASP A 234 -70.77 26.09 -6.03
N HIS A 235 -70.37 24.97 -6.56
CA HIS A 235 -70.49 24.59 -7.95
C HIS A 235 -70.65 23.06 -8.08
N GLU A 236 -71.87 22.74 -8.42
CA GLU A 236 -72.30 21.48 -9.02
C GLU A 236 -71.78 21.33 -10.45
N SER A 237 -71.68 20.12 -10.86
CA SER A 237 -72.04 19.48 -12.15
C SER A 237 -70.93 18.59 -12.69
N GLU A 238 -71.18 17.34 -12.72
CA GLU A 238 -71.84 16.46 -13.70
C GLU A 238 -70.91 15.94 -14.80
N HIS A 239 -70.99 14.61 -14.92
CA HIS A 239 -70.85 13.77 -16.13
C HIS A 239 -69.45 13.59 -16.71
N ASP A 240 -68.99 12.43 -17.17
CA ASP A 240 -69.59 11.24 -17.72
C ASP A 240 -68.61 10.10 -17.77
N GLY A 241 -69.12 8.88 -17.66
CA GLY A 241 -68.38 7.64 -17.79
C GLY A 241 -68.11 7.27 -19.26
N HIS A 242 -67.06 6.57 -19.48
CA HIS A 242 -66.91 5.65 -20.62
C HIS A 242 -66.17 4.38 -20.15
N ALA A 243 -66.94 3.30 -20.16
CA ALA A 243 -66.47 1.94 -20.20
C ALA A 243 -66.18 1.54 -21.65
N HIS A 244 -65.15 0.79 -21.89
CA HIS A 244 -64.91 -0.17 -23.00
C HIS A 244 -63.57 -0.82 -22.75
N ASP A 245 -63.33 -2.02 -22.87
CA ASP A 245 -63.90 -3.30 -23.27
C ASP A 245 -62.72 -4.28 -23.36
N GLU A 246 -62.94 -5.45 -22.93
CA GLU A 246 -62.02 -6.59 -22.96
C GLU A 246 -61.78 -7.06 -24.38
N THR A 247 -60.56 -7.42 -24.75
CA THR A 247 -60.37 -8.59 -25.64
C THR A 247 -59.00 -9.25 -25.38
N ALA A 248 -59.13 -10.51 -25.02
CA ALA A 248 -58.09 -11.52 -24.94
C ALA A 248 -57.63 -11.95 -26.33
N HIS A 249 -56.36 -12.24 -26.51
CA HIS A 249 -55.92 -13.27 -27.46
C HIS A 249 -54.72 -14.02 -26.92
N ALA A 250 -54.92 -15.33 -26.93
CA ALA A 250 -54.01 -16.39 -26.56
C ALA A 250 -53.20 -16.86 -27.77
N ASP A 251 -52.11 -17.57 -27.42
CA ASP A 251 -51.39 -18.63 -28.15
C ASP A 251 -50.51 -18.26 -29.35
N GLU A 252 -49.25 -18.63 -29.37
CA GLU A 252 -48.77 -19.97 -29.78
C GLU A 252 -47.28 -20.18 -29.58
N HIS A 253 -46.96 -21.39 -29.28
CA HIS A 253 -45.66 -22.04 -29.18
C HIS A 253 -44.87 -22.04 -30.49
N HIS A 254 -43.52 -21.91 -30.44
CA HIS A 254 -42.63 -22.78 -31.21
C HIS A 254 -41.30 -23.03 -30.50
N ASN A 255 -41.12 -24.30 -30.26
CA ASN A 255 -39.92 -25.01 -29.89
C ASN A 255 -39.10 -25.25 -31.15
N ASP A 256 -37.78 -25.05 -31.14
CA ASP A 256 -36.88 -25.92 -31.89
C ASP A 256 -35.43 -25.82 -31.38
N ALA A 257 -34.81 -27.00 -31.40
CA ALA A 257 -33.57 -27.36 -30.78
C ALA A 257 -32.32 -27.17 -31.68
N HIS A 258 -31.19 -26.89 -31.00
CA HIS A 258 -29.76 -27.23 -31.24
C HIS A 258 -29.22 -27.46 -32.69
N PRO A 259 -27.92 -27.29 -32.99
CA PRO A 259 -26.76 -27.75 -32.22
C PRO A 259 -25.51 -26.84 -32.13
N ALA A 260 -24.53 -27.35 -31.35
CA ALA A 260 -23.23 -26.87 -31.02
C ALA A 260 -22.27 -26.63 -32.18
N GLU A 261 -21.30 -25.72 -32.04
CA GLU A 261 -19.86 -25.97 -32.13
C GLU A 261 -19.01 -24.67 -32.02
N SER A 262 -17.89 -24.84 -31.31
CA SER A 262 -16.55 -24.31 -31.44
C SER A 262 -16.20 -22.88 -30.99
N ASP A 263 -15.38 -22.87 -29.95
CA ASP A 263 -14.15 -22.10 -29.66
C ASP A 263 -13.90 -20.79 -30.43
N ASP A 264 -13.77 -19.71 -29.69
CA ASP A 264 -12.61 -18.83 -29.82
C ASP A 264 -12.48 -17.83 -28.65
N HIS A 265 -11.27 -17.74 -28.14
CA HIS A 265 -10.81 -16.85 -27.09
C HIS A 265 -10.81 -15.39 -27.53
N HIS A 266 -11.56 -14.52 -26.84
CA HIS A 266 -11.25 -13.10 -26.79
C HIS A 266 -11.45 -12.53 -25.40
N ALA A 267 -10.34 -11.97 -24.88
CA ALA A 267 -10.29 -11.17 -23.68
C ALA A 267 -11.26 -10.00 -23.75
N ALA A 268 -12.23 -9.97 -22.83
CA ALA A 268 -13.16 -8.85 -22.69
C ALA A 268 -12.63 -7.85 -21.66
N ALA A 269 -12.30 -6.66 -22.13
CA ALA A 269 -12.11 -5.46 -21.33
C ALA A 269 -13.44 -5.08 -20.65
N ALA A 270 -13.40 -4.84 -19.35
CA ALA A 270 -14.53 -4.36 -18.59
C ALA A 270 -14.90 -2.94 -19.02
N GLN A 271 -16.11 -2.76 -19.52
CA GLN A 271 -16.74 -1.46 -19.73
C GLN A 271 -17.50 -1.00 -18.49
N PRO A 272 -17.56 0.30 -18.19
CA PRO A 272 -18.30 0.81 -17.04
C PRO A 272 -19.81 0.76 -17.32
N VAL A 273 -20.54 0.22 -16.34
CA VAL A 273 -22.00 0.21 -16.33
C VAL A 273 -22.51 1.62 -16.06
N THR A 274 -23.14 2.23 -17.05
CA THR A 274 -23.93 3.46 -16.89
C THR A 274 -25.25 3.13 -16.22
N ALA A 275 -25.54 3.77 -15.10
CA ALA A 275 -26.84 3.74 -14.44
C ALA A 275 -27.85 4.60 -15.23
N PRO A 276 -29.14 4.24 -15.30
CA PRO A 276 -30.17 5.06 -15.90
C PRO A 276 -30.51 6.26 -15.00
N HIS A 277 -30.62 7.43 -15.65
CA HIS A 277 -31.21 8.63 -15.07
C HIS A 277 -32.73 8.43 -15.02
N ASP A 278 -33.29 8.42 -13.83
CA ASP A 278 -34.71 8.65 -13.63
C ASP A 278 -34.85 10.00 -12.92
N ASP A 279 -35.33 11.01 -13.67
CA ASP A 279 -35.84 12.27 -13.17
C ASP A 279 -37.21 12.04 -12.55
N GLU A 280 -37.32 11.87 -11.25
CA GLU A 280 -38.56 12.06 -10.51
C GLU A 280 -38.32 13.01 -9.34
N HIS A 281 -38.80 14.27 -9.54
CA HIS A 281 -39.05 15.20 -8.45
C HIS A 281 -40.19 14.65 -7.59
N GLY A 282 -39.82 13.84 -6.60
CA GLY A 282 -40.67 13.45 -5.49
C GLY A 282 -40.27 14.29 -4.29
N GLU A 283 -41.11 15.24 -3.88
CA GLU A 283 -41.05 15.84 -2.55
C GLU A 283 -41.24 14.71 -1.51
N ALA A 284 -40.12 14.14 -1.06
CA ALA A 284 -40.12 13.21 0.08
C ALA A 284 -40.17 14.04 1.35
N GLU A 285 -41.32 13.99 2.01
CA GLU A 285 -41.47 14.44 3.38
C GLU A 285 -40.34 13.86 4.26
N ALA A 286 -39.50 14.75 4.78
CA ALA A 286 -38.41 14.42 5.66
C ALA A 286 -39.01 13.94 7.02
N HIS A 287 -39.33 12.67 7.10
CA HIS A 287 -39.46 12.01 8.39
C HIS A 287 -38.04 11.98 9.01
N GLY A 288 -37.84 12.82 10.04
CA GLY A 288 -36.61 12.91 10.79
C GLY A 288 -36.25 11.59 11.48
N HIS A 289 -35.59 10.70 10.74
CA HIS A 289 -34.80 9.65 11.33
C HIS A 289 -33.53 10.33 11.86
N ALA A 290 -33.47 10.56 13.18
CA ALA A 290 -32.23 10.93 13.85
C ALA A 290 -31.16 9.93 13.38
N HIS A 291 -30.21 10.39 12.54
CA HIS A 291 -29.11 9.57 12.07
C HIS A 291 -28.29 9.18 13.30
N GLN A 292 -28.44 7.93 13.75
CA GLN A 292 -27.64 7.41 14.86
C GLN A 292 -26.17 7.51 14.48
N ALA A 293 -25.37 8.04 15.40
CA ALA A 293 -23.94 8.14 15.23
C ALA A 293 -23.37 6.77 14.86
N SER A 294 -22.56 6.77 13.81
CA SER A 294 -21.97 5.56 13.25
C SER A 294 -20.49 5.78 12.96
N LEU A 295 -19.72 4.71 12.92
CA LEU A 295 -18.27 4.73 12.84
C LEU A 295 -17.78 3.75 11.77
N PRO A 296 -16.77 4.12 10.96
CA PRO A 296 -16.13 3.20 10.01
C PRO A 296 -15.33 2.09 10.71
N ALA A 297 -14.60 2.43 11.77
CA ALA A 297 -13.77 1.50 12.52
C ALA A 297 -13.53 1.94 13.97
N ILE A 298 -13.20 0.99 14.83
CA ILE A 298 -12.78 1.22 16.21
C ILE A 298 -11.44 0.49 16.43
N VAL A 299 -10.45 1.21 16.93
CA VAL A 299 -9.19 0.64 17.39
C VAL A 299 -9.35 0.26 18.86
N VAL A 300 -8.97 -0.96 19.20
CA VAL A 300 -9.09 -1.50 20.56
C VAL A 300 -7.75 -1.96 21.07
N LYS A 301 -7.40 -1.53 22.28
CA LYS A 301 -6.23 -2.01 23.03
C LYS A 301 -6.70 -2.98 24.12
N PRO A 302 -6.51 -4.27 23.96
CA PRO A 302 -6.84 -5.25 24.99
C PRO A 302 -5.87 -5.15 26.18
N LYS A 303 -6.33 -5.54 27.39
CA LYS A 303 -5.45 -5.59 28.58
C LYS A 303 -4.46 -6.74 28.53
N THR A 304 -4.83 -7.84 27.87
CA THR A 304 -4.02 -9.06 27.76
C THR A 304 -4.18 -9.69 26.39
N ILE A 305 -3.21 -10.51 25.99
CA ILE A 305 -3.26 -11.29 24.73
C ILE A 305 -4.48 -12.22 24.73
N ALA A 306 -4.77 -12.92 25.85
CA ALA A 306 -5.97 -13.77 25.95
C ALA A 306 -7.25 -12.97 25.78
N GLY A 307 -7.32 -11.76 26.37
CA GLY A 307 -8.43 -10.82 26.18
C GLY A 307 -8.59 -10.38 24.73
N ALA A 308 -7.49 -10.20 23.98
CA ALA A 308 -7.54 -9.87 22.57
C ALA A 308 -8.26 -10.96 21.75
N TYR A 309 -7.93 -12.24 21.97
CA TYR A 309 -8.58 -13.35 21.29
C TYR A 309 -10.05 -13.50 21.70
N GLN A 310 -10.39 -13.25 22.97
CA GLN A 310 -11.77 -13.26 23.44
C GLN A 310 -12.59 -12.14 22.80
N LEU A 311 -12.05 -10.91 22.75
CA LEU A 311 -12.69 -9.78 22.07
C LEU A 311 -12.88 -10.04 20.58
N ARG A 312 -11.85 -10.59 19.91
CA ARG A 312 -11.96 -10.98 18.50
C ARG A 312 -13.12 -11.98 18.29
N SER A 313 -13.25 -12.99 19.15
CA SER A 313 -14.33 -13.98 19.05
C SER A 313 -15.70 -13.34 19.29
N LEU A 314 -15.79 -12.43 20.28
CA LEU A 314 -17.04 -11.76 20.64
C LEU A 314 -17.53 -10.80 19.54
N TYR A 315 -16.61 -10.04 18.93
CA TYR A 315 -16.93 -9.04 17.90
C TYR A 315 -16.75 -9.55 16.46
N ARG A 316 -16.60 -10.85 16.26
CA ARG A 316 -16.68 -11.50 14.95
C ARG A 316 -18.07 -12.11 14.76
N SER A 317 -19.02 -11.27 14.40
CA SER A 317 -20.45 -11.59 14.29
C SER A 317 -21.01 -11.20 12.92
N ASN A 318 -22.33 -11.28 12.75
CA ASN A 318 -22.99 -10.82 11.54
C ASN A 318 -23.03 -9.27 11.42
N THR A 319 -22.80 -8.55 12.52
CA THR A 319 -22.86 -7.08 12.57
C THR A 319 -21.50 -6.43 12.74
N THR A 320 -20.49 -7.15 13.21
CA THR A 320 -19.14 -6.64 13.43
C THR A 320 -18.08 -7.63 12.97
N LEU A 321 -16.93 -7.09 12.55
CA LEU A 321 -15.74 -7.83 12.15
C LEU A 321 -14.55 -7.34 12.96
N ALA A 322 -14.00 -8.21 13.81
CA ALA A 322 -12.81 -7.94 14.59
C ALA A 322 -11.59 -8.64 13.99
N VAL A 323 -10.53 -7.89 13.74
CA VAL A 323 -9.31 -8.37 13.07
C VAL A 323 -8.04 -7.93 13.79
N PHE A 324 -7.01 -8.76 13.75
CA PHE A 324 -5.65 -8.39 14.13
C PHE A 324 -4.92 -7.86 12.91
N PRO A 325 -4.51 -6.58 12.85
CA PRO A 325 -3.84 -6.01 11.68
C PRO A 325 -2.59 -6.79 11.27
N GLY A 326 -1.82 -7.29 12.25
CA GLY A 326 -0.64 -8.12 11.98
C GLY A 326 -0.96 -9.41 11.23
N GLU A 327 -2.04 -10.12 11.59
CA GLU A 327 -2.46 -11.36 10.89
C GLU A 327 -2.90 -11.06 9.46
N VAL A 328 -3.63 -9.97 9.25
CA VAL A 328 -4.07 -9.54 7.92
C VAL A 328 -2.88 -9.23 7.03
N LEU A 329 -1.86 -8.55 7.56
CA LEU A 329 -0.62 -8.29 6.85
C LEU A 329 0.13 -9.57 6.51
N VAL A 330 0.27 -10.50 7.46
CA VAL A 330 0.91 -11.81 7.20
C VAL A 330 0.18 -12.55 6.08
N LYS A 331 -1.15 -12.56 6.09
CA LYS A 331 -1.96 -13.17 5.04
C LYS A 331 -1.76 -12.47 3.69
N LEU A 332 -1.72 -11.13 3.67
CA LEU A 332 -1.44 -10.35 2.47
C LEU A 332 -0.05 -10.67 1.92
N TYR A 333 0.98 -10.73 2.79
CA TYR A 333 2.34 -11.08 2.38
C TYR A 333 2.50 -12.53 1.96
N SER A 334 1.72 -13.47 2.50
CA SER A 334 1.73 -14.85 2.01
C SER A 334 1.22 -14.94 0.56
N MET A 335 0.18 -14.18 0.22
CA MET A 335 -0.31 -14.08 -1.17
C MET A 335 0.72 -13.38 -2.09
N LEU A 336 1.43 -12.37 -1.59
CA LEU A 336 2.52 -11.71 -2.30
C LEU A 336 3.79 -12.58 -2.37
N GLY A 337 3.92 -13.60 -1.51
CA GLY A 337 5.03 -14.54 -1.49
C GLY A 337 5.20 -15.28 -2.82
N ASP A 338 4.10 -15.64 -3.45
CA ASP A 338 4.09 -16.29 -4.78
C ASP A 338 4.69 -15.36 -5.86
N ILE A 339 4.38 -14.06 -5.79
CA ILE A 339 4.96 -13.04 -6.67
C ILE A 339 6.46 -12.88 -6.42
N ARG A 340 6.89 -12.91 -5.15
CA ARG A 340 8.33 -12.88 -4.79
C ARG A 340 9.06 -14.08 -5.37
N GLU A 341 8.49 -15.27 -5.27
CA GLU A 341 9.07 -16.49 -5.80
C GLU A 341 9.23 -16.40 -7.33
N LEU A 342 8.20 -15.91 -8.02
CA LEU A 342 8.25 -15.64 -9.46
C LEU A 342 9.36 -14.62 -9.80
N LEU A 343 9.44 -13.50 -9.09
CA LEU A 343 10.51 -12.50 -9.30
C LEU A 343 11.90 -13.08 -9.02
N THR A 344 12.02 -13.98 -8.06
CA THR A 344 13.28 -14.68 -7.75
C THR A 344 13.69 -15.60 -8.90
N TYR A 345 12.76 -16.35 -9.50
CA TYR A 345 13.05 -17.18 -10.68
C TYR A 345 13.43 -16.33 -11.90
N ILE A 346 12.76 -15.22 -12.14
CA ILE A 346 13.11 -14.27 -13.22
C ILE A 346 14.51 -13.71 -13.00
N SER A 347 14.83 -13.31 -11.77
CA SER A 347 16.14 -12.79 -11.39
C SER A 347 17.23 -13.84 -11.58
N LEU A 348 17.00 -15.08 -11.13
CA LEU A 348 17.94 -16.20 -11.31
C LEU A 348 18.14 -16.52 -12.78
N GLY A 349 17.06 -16.52 -13.57
CA GLY A 349 17.12 -16.73 -15.03
C GLY A 349 17.93 -15.64 -15.72
N THR A 350 17.71 -14.39 -15.35
CA THR A 350 18.46 -13.23 -15.87
C THR A 350 19.96 -13.34 -15.52
N GLN A 351 20.29 -13.71 -14.30
CA GLN A 351 21.68 -13.92 -13.88
C GLN A 351 22.34 -15.09 -14.60
N GLY A 352 21.58 -16.18 -14.80
CA GLY A 352 22.05 -17.32 -15.61
C GLY A 352 22.36 -16.91 -17.05
N LEU A 353 21.49 -16.12 -17.68
CA LEU A 353 21.68 -15.60 -19.02
C LEU A 353 22.91 -14.69 -19.12
N VAL A 354 23.09 -13.80 -18.16
CA VAL A 354 24.28 -12.93 -18.05
C VAL A 354 25.54 -13.78 -17.84
N GLY A 355 25.47 -14.81 -17.00
CA GLY A 355 26.58 -15.74 -16.79
C GLY A 355 27.00 -16.47 -18.09
N ILE A 356 26.03 -16.91 -18.89
CA ILE A 356 26.28 -17.51 -20.21
C ILE A 356 26.90 -16.47 -21.17
N ALA A 357 26.37 -15.25 -21.20
CA ALA A 357 26.92 -14.17 -22.05
C ALA A 357 28.36 -13.85 -21.67
N VAL A 358 28.68 -13.76 -20.39
CA VAL A 358 30.05 -13.52 -19.88
C VAL A 358 30.97 -14.68 -20.26
N ALA A 359 30.52 -15.92 -20.11
CA ALA A 359 31.28 -17.09 -20.51
C ALA A 359 31.56 -17.09 -22.03
N MET A 360 30.58 -16.73 -22.84
CA MET A 360 30.74 -16.62 -24.31
C MET A 360 31.75 -15.52 -24.67
N VAL A 361 31.65 -14.32 -24.08
CA VAL A 361 32.62 -13.25 -24.26
C VAL A 361 34.02 -13.70 -23.83
N ALA A 362 34.13 -14.43 -22.72
CA ALA A 362 35.39 -14.99 -22.26
C ALA A 362 36.01 -15.94 -23.30
N VAL A 363 35.21 -16.84 -23.92
CA VAL A 363 35.66 -17.75 -24.98
C VAL A 363 36.10 -17.00 -26.24
N ILE A 364 35.34 -15.97 -26.66
CA ILE A 364 35.70 -15.13 -27.81
C ILE A 364 37.00 -14.39 -27.54
N HIS A 365 37.15 -13.79 -26.34
CA HIS A 365 38.38 -13.10 -25.93
C HIS A 365 39.58 -14.04 -25.93
N LEU A 366 39.40 -15.26 -25.42
CA LEU A 366 40.43 -16.27 -25.42
C LEU A 366 40.86 -16.65 -26.85
N ARG A 367 39.91 -16.83 -27.77
CA ARG A 367 40.20 -17.10 -29.20
C ARG A 367 40.98 -15.96 -29.87
N GLN A 368 40.62 -14.71 -29.60
CA GLN A 368 41.34 -13.53 -30.14
C GLN A 368 42.81 -13.44 -29.66
N ARG A 369 43.09 -14.01 -28.47
CA ARG A 369 44.42 -14.00 -27.85
C ARG A 369 45.26 -15.24 -28.06
N GLN A 370 44.76 -16.20 -28.83
CA GLN A 370 45.47 -17.48 -29.04
C GLN A 370 46.91 -17.30 -29.45
N LYS A 371 47.20 -16.37 -30.38
CA LYS A 371 48.57 -16.08 -30.86
C LYS A 371 49.47 -15.54 -29.74
N GLN A 372 48.95 -14.65 -28.88
CA GLN A 372 49.69 -14.09 -27.73
C GLN A 372 49.97 -15.18 -26.66
N ILE A 373 48.98 -16.02 -26.38
CA ILE A 373 49.11 -17.15 -25.46
C ILE A 373 50.12 -18.16 -25.98
N GLY A 374 50.08 -18.46 -27.30
CA GLY A 374 51.04 -19.32 -27.98
C GLY A 374 52.48 -18.80 -27.86
N ALA A 375 52.67 -17.52 -28.10
CA ALA A 375 53.99 -16.86 -27.96
C ALA A 375 54.51 -16.95 -26.51
N LEU A 376 53.66 -16.61 -25.50
CA LEU A 376 54.06 -16.73 -24.10
C LEU A 376 54.46 -18.13 -23.72
N ARG A 377 53.78 -19.16 -24.27
CA ARG A 377 54.13 -20.59 -24.05
C ARG A 377 55.44 -20.93 -24.74
N ALA A 378 55.69 -20.42 -25.94
CA ALA A 378 56.98 -20.63 -26.63
C ALA A 378 58.15 -20.02 -25.85
N PHE A 379 57.93 -18.94 -25.12
CA PHE A 379 58.93 -18.32 -24.20
C PHE A 379 59.02 -19.01 -22.83
N GLY A 380 58.33 -20.18 -22.65
CA GLY A 380 58.43 -21.00 -21.42
C GLY A 380 57.49 -20.62 -20.29
N ALA A 381 56.42 -19.81 -20.54
CA ALA A 381 55.45 -19.46 -19.50
C ALA A 381 54.72 -20.76 -18.99
N PRO A 382 54.67 -20.97 -17.68
CA PRO A 382 54.00 -22.16 -17.12
C PRO A 382 52.51 -22.12 -17.40
N ARG A 383 51.90 -23.32 -17.67
CA ARG A 383 50.46 -23.45 -17.97
C ARG A 383 49.59 -22.82 -16.87
N TYR A 384 49.98 -23.03 -15.61
CA TYR A 384 49.26 -22.49 -14.46
C TYR A 384 49.29 -20.94 -14.42
N GLY A 385 50.39 -20.31 -14.85
CA GLY A 385 50.48 -18.84 -14.94
C GLY A 385 49.51 -18.23 -15.98
N ILE A 386 49.29 -18.93 -17.09
CA ILE A 386 48.34 -18.49 -18.11
C ILE A 386 46.91 -18.68 -17.63
N PHE A 387 46.62 -19.80 -16.98
CA PHE A 387 45.33 -20.02 -16.36
C PHE A 387 44.99 -18.93 -15.34
N THR A 388 45.90 -18.68 -14.38
CA THR A 388 45.69 -17.66 -13.35
C THR A 388 45.50 -16.27 -13.93
N LEU A 389 46.22 -15.91 -14.99
CA LEU A 389 46.08 -14.62 -15.68
C LEU A 389 44.66 -14.49 -16.28
N ILE A 390 44.17 -15.49 -17.02
CA ILE A 390 42.87 -15.46 -17.68
C ILE A 390 41.74 -15.47 -16.63
N TRP A 391 41.82 -16.42 -15.68
CA TRP A 391 40.82 -16.57 -14.65
C TRP A 391 40.70 -15.32 -13.77
N SER A 392 41.85 -14.77 -13.32
CA SER A 392 41.85 -13.56 -12.46
C SER A 392 41.40 -12.33 -13.23
N GLY A 393 41.69 -12.23 -14.53
CA GLY A 393 41.19 -11.14 -15.38
C GLY A 393 39.68 -11.17 -15.54
N LEU A 394 39.10 -12.34 -15.78
CA LEU A 394 37.63 -12.51 -15.87
C LEU A 394 36.96 -12.33 -14.51
N MET A 395 37.54 -12.89 -13.46
CA MET A 395 37.00 -12.77 -12.10
C MET A 395 37.02 -11.34 -11.60
N SER A 396 38.07 -10.56 -11.92
CA SER A 396 38.13 -9.13 -11.55
C SER A 396 37.02 -8.33 -12.26
N LEU A 397 36.71 -8.67 -13.50
CA LEU A 397 35.64 -8.05 -14.28
C LEU A 397 34.26 -8.34 -13.68
N VAL A 398 34.00 -9.59 -13.33
CA VAL A 398 32.77 -9.99 -12.64
C VAL A 398 32.66 -9.31 -11.27
N SER A 399 33.74 -9.32 -10.48
CA SER A 399 33.74 -8.69 -9.16
C SER A 399 33.42 -7.20 -9.21
N VAL A 400 34.00 -6.47 -10.16
CA VAL A 400 33.70 -5.03 -10.37
C VAL A 400 32.24 -4.85 -10.80
N GLY A 401 31.74 -5.68 -11.73
CA GLY A 401 30.34 -5.64 -12.15
C GLY A 401 29.37 -5.89 -11.01
N VAL A 402 29.63 -6.92 -10.19
CA VAL A 402 28.79 -7.25 -9.02
C VAL A 402 28.82 -6.11 -7.98
N LEU A 403 30.00 -5.58 -7.64
CA LEU A 403 30.11 -4.49 -6.65
C LEU A 403 29.40 -3.21 -7.12
N LEU A 404 29.56 -2.86 -8.41
CA LEU A 404 28.81 -1.75 -9.00
C LEU A 404 27.30 -2.04 -9.00
N GLY A 405 26.91 -3.28 -9.29
CA GLY A 405 25.51 -3.72 -9.27
C GLY A 405 24.88 -3.59 -7.89
N VAL A 406 25.58 -3.99 -6.82
CA VAL A 406 25.10 -3.81 -5.44
C VAL A 406 24.90 -2.33 -5.12
N GLY A 407 25.88 -1.48 -5.48
CA GLY A 407 25.76 -0.03 -5.27
C GLY A 407 24.59 0.58 -6.04
N LEU A 408 24.46 0.27 -7.32
CA LEU A 408 23.35 0.76 -8.16
C LEU A 408 21.99 0.22 -7.64
N GLY A 409 21.92 -1.05 -7.28
CA GLY A 409 20.71 -1.67 -6.72
C GLY A 409 20.27 -1.01 -5.41
N TYR A 410 21.22 -0.71 -4.53
CA TYR A 410 20.93 0.01 -3.28
C TYR A 410 20.41 1.42 -3.53
N VAL A 411 21.06 2.18 -4.43
CA VAL A 411 20.63 3.54 -4.79
C VAL A 411 19.25 3.52 -5.43
N ALA A 412 19.01 2.59 -6.36
CA ALA A 412 17.70 2.41 -6.99
C ALA A 412 16.62 2.06 -5.97
N ALA A 413 16.89 1.09 -5.08
CA ALA A 413 15.97 0.70 -4.02
C ALA A 413 15.63 1.87 -3.09
N ARG A 414 16.63 2.67 -2.72
CA ARG A 414 16.42 3.85 -1.87
C ARG A 414 15.60 4.93 -2.58
N GLY A 415 15.87 5.17 -3.87
CA GLY A 415 15.09 6.12 -4.67
C GLY A 415 13.61 5.71 -4.80
N ILE A 416 13.36 4.43 -5.10
CA ILE A 416 12.01 3.89 -5.16
C ILE A 416 11.33 3.97 -3.79
N ALA A 417 12.04 3.64 -2.70
CA ALA A 417 11.50 3.68 -1.35
C ALA A 417 11.06 5.10 -0.93
N VAL A 418 11.80 6.14 -1.32
CA VAL A 418 11.40 7.53 -1.07
C VAL A 418 10.08 7.84 -1.78
N VAL A 419 9.97 7.56 -3.08
CA VAL A 419 8.75 7.80 -3.86
C VAL A 419 7.56 6.98 -3.33
N MET A 420 7.80 5.72 -2.99
CA MET A 420 6.78 4.85 -2.42
C MET A 420 6.33 5.31 -1.03
N SER A 421 7.26 5.77 -0.18
CA SER A 421 6.93 6.30 1.15
C SER A 421 6.06 7.56 1.09
N GLU A 422 6.22 8.38 0.06
CA GLU A 422 5.36 9.55 -0.16
C GLU A 422 3.94 9.14 -0.54
N LYS A 423 3.79 8.10 -1.36
CA LYS A 423 2.49 7.59 -1.83
C LYS A 423 1.78 6.72 -0.78
N SER A 424 2.50 5.83 -0.11
CA SER A 424 1.94 4.91 0.88
C SER A 424 1.71 5.53 2.26
N GLY A 425 2.34 6.70 2.52
CA GLY A 425 2.23 7.40 3.78
C GLY A 425 3.17 6.89 4.89
N PHE A 426 3.72 5.68 4.78
CA PHE A 426 4.64 5.13 5.80
C PHE A 426 6.07 4.98 5.27
N VAL A 427 7.04 5.00 6.21
CA VAL A 427 8.47 4.95 5.87
C VAL A 427 8.89 3.53 5.51
N LEU A 428 9.53 3.38 4.34
CA LEU A 428 10.11 2.14 3.85
C LEU A 428 11.61 2.11 4.19
N PRO A 429 12.03 1.36 5.24
CA PRO A 429 13.43 1.29 5.63
C PRO A 429 14.21 0.41 4.64
N VAL A 430 15.14 1.00 3.89
CA VAL A 430 16.06 0.26 3.01
C VAL A 430 17.37 0.04 3.75
N THR A 431 17.60 -1.19 4.20
CA THR A 431 18.80 -1.60 4.91
C THR A 431 19.44 -2.79 4.21
N LEU A 432 20.78 -2.77 4.08
CA LEU A 432 21.54 -3.93 3.67
C LEU A 432 21.70 -4.85 4.89
N GLU A 433 21.36 -6.11 4.72
CA GLU A 433 21.48 -7.13 5.75
C GLU A 433 22.52 -8.20 5.40
N TRP A 434 22.79 -9.06 6.35
CA TRP A 434 23.76 -10.14 6.20
C TRP A 434 23.38 -11.12 5.07
N GLU A 435 22.10 -11.26 4.80
CA GLU A 435 21.56 -12.08 3.69
C GLU A 435 22.01 -11.57 2.32
N ASP A 436 22.06 -10.25 2.12
CA ASP A 436 22.50 -9.63 0.86
C ASP A 436 23.99 -9.91 0.62
N ILE A 437 24.80 -9.92 1.68
CA ILE A 437 26.23 -10.25 1.61
C ILE A 437 26.41 -11.72 1.22
N HIS A 438 25.65 -12.64 1.83
CA HIS A 438 25.67 -14.06 1.47
C HIS A 438 25.29 -14.28 0.00
N PHE A 439 24.27 -13.59 -0.48
CA PHE A 439 23.86 -13.65 -1.88
C PHE A 439 24.98 -13.20 -2.82
N VAL A 440 25.66 -12.09 -2.52
CA VAL A 440 26.79 -11.57 -3.31
C VAL A 440 27.96 -12.56 -3.29
N LEU A 441 28.30 -13.12 -2.13
CA LEU A 441 29.36 -14.11 -1.99
C LEU A 441 29.05 -15.40 -2.77
N LEU A 442 27.80 -15.87 -2.72
CA LEU A 442 27.34 -17.03 -3.49
C LEU A 442 27.44 -16.76 -4.99
N LEU A 443 27.01 -15.58 -5.44
CA LEU A 443 27.10 -15.17 -6.84
C LEU A 443 28.55 -15.17 -7.33
N LEU A 444 29.47 -14.60 -6.53
CA LEU A 444 30.91 -14.58 -6.84
C LEU A 444 31.50 -16.02 -6.85
N LEU A 445 31.06 -16.89 -5.94
CA LEU A 445 31.50 -18.28 -5.88
C LEU A 445 31.05 -19.04 -7.14
N VAL A 446 29.78 -18.92 -7.51
CA VAL A 446 29.23 -19.53 -8.73
C VAL A 446 29.97 -19.02 -9.98
N ALA A 447 30.18 -17.71 -10.06
CA ALA A 447 30.96 -17.11 -11.15
C ALA A 447 32.39 -17.66 -11.20
N ALA A 448 33.07 -17.80 -10.06
CA ALA A 448 34.40 -18.37 -9.98
C ALA A 448 34.47 -19.79 -10.53
N VAL A 449 33.48 -20.62 -10.21
CA VAL A 449 33.36 -21.99 -10.73
C VAL A 449 33.08 -22.01 -12.23
N VAL A 450 32.10 -21.23 -12.69
CA VAL A 450 31.73 -21.15 -14.13
C VAL A 450 32.88 -20.64 -14.98
N LEU A 451 33.61 -19.61 -14.54
CA LEU A 451 34.76 -19.06 -15.24
C LEU A 451 35.98 -20.00 -15.29
N THR A 452 36.01 -21.04 -14.46
CA THR A 452 37.03 -22.08 -14.55
C THR A 452 36.95 -22.85 -15.89
N ILE A 453 35.74 -23.05 -16.44
CA ILE A 453 35.53 -23.75 -17.68
C ILE A 453 36.27 -23.09 -18.88
N PRO A 454 36.01 -21.78 -19.20
CA PRO A 454 36.71 -21.13 -20.30
C PRO A 454 38.21 -20.97 -20.01
N ALA A 455 38.61 -20.77 -18.76
CA ALA A 455 40.04 -20.72 -18.40
C ALA A 455 40.75 -22.08 -18.63
N MET A 456 40.09 -23.19 -18.36
CA MET A 456 40.64 -24.53 -18.64
C MET A 456 40.72 -24.86 -20.14
N LEU A 457 39.85 -24.30 -20.97
CA LEU A 457 39.93 -24.47 -22.41
C LEU A 457 41.27 -23.94 -22.98
N SER A 458 41.92 -23.01 -22.32
CA SER A 458 43.26 -22.50 -22.67
C SER A 458 44.34 -23.58 -22.58
N TYR A 459 44.16 -24.65 -21.79
CA TYR A 459 45.14 -25.74 -21.68
C TYR A 459 45.16 -26.69 -22.89
N ARG A 460 44.02 -26.83 -23.58
CA ARG A 460 43.87 -27.79 -24.67
C ARG A 460 44.52 -27.36 -26.00
N GLN A 461 44.95 -26.09 -26.08
CA GLN A 461 45.55 -25.56 -27.28
C GLN A 461 47.05 -25.89 -27.35
N SER A 462 47.45 -26.54 -28.43
CA SER A 462 48.87 -26.80 -28.67
C SER A 462 49.60 -25.53 -29.16
N PRO A 463 50.85 -25.26 -28.74
CA PRO A 463 51.59 -24.07 -29.21
C PRO A 463 51.72 -24.03 -30.73
N ALA A 464 51.81 -25.22 -31.38
CA ALA A 464 51.98 -25.35 -32.82
C ALA A 464 50.72 -24.96 -33.60
N THR A 465 49.50 -25.32 -33.15
CA THR A 465 48.25 -24.90 -33.79
C THR A 465 47.93 -23.42 -33.55
N ALA A 466 48.28 -22.88 -32.35
CA ALA A 466 48.08 -21.47 -32.03
C ALA A 466 48.95 -20.51 -32.89
N LEU A 467 50.14 -20.96 -33.34
CA LEU A 467 51.01 -20.17 -34.19
C LEU A 467 50.70 -20.32 -35.70
N ARG A 468 50.05 -21.44 -36.13
CA ARG A 468 49.65 -21.64 -37.54
C ARG A 468 48.38 -20.90 -37.93
N GLY A 469 47.58 -20.49 -36.97
CA GLY A 469 46.33 -19.70 -37.20
C GLY A 469 45.18 -20.51 -37.79
N GLU A 470 45.22 -21.85 -37.61
CA GLU A 470 44.12 -22.78 -37.92
C GLU A 470 43.20 -23.00 -36.77
#